data_51358acf3aa6ad03923ed1128b9364d0
#
_entry.id   51358acf3aa6ad03923ed1128b9364d0
#
_cell.length_a   1.000
_cell.length_b   1.000
_cell.length_c   1.000
_cell.angle_alpha   90.00
_cell.angle_beta   90.00
_cell.angle_gamma   90.00
#
_symmetry.space_group_name_H-M   'P 1'
#
loop_
_entity.id
_entity.type
_entity.pdbx_description
1 polymer ?
#
loop_
_entity_poly.entity_id
_entity_poly.type
_entity_poly.pdbx_seq_one_letter_code
_entity_poly.pdbx_strand_id
1 'polypeptide(L)'
;MHGLVARVGGRLCVVRVVSVVRIAYLGPEGTFTEAALVRMVAAGLVPETGPDALQRMPVESAPAALAAVRDGGADYACVPIENSIDGSVLPTLDSLAIGVRLQVFAETTLDVTFSIVVKPGRNAADVRTLAAFPVAAAQVRQWLAAHLPAADLRPAYSNADAARQVADGLVDAAVTSPLAAARWGLAALADGVVDESNARTRFVLVGRPGPPPARTGADRTSAVLRIDNQPGALVAALAEFGIRGIDLTRIESRPTRTELGTYLFFVDCVGHIDDEAVAEALKAVHRRCADVRYLGSWPTGPAAGAQPPLVDEASRWLARLRAGKPEQTLVRPDDQGAQA
;
A
#
# COMPACT_ATOMS: atom_id res chain seq x y z
N MET A 1 -7.01 -24.38 -6.15
CA MET A 1 -6.73 -25.55 -5.27
C MET A 1 -6.49 -26.76 -6.14
N HIS A 2 -5.22 -27.18 -6.31
CA HIS A 2 -4.86 -28.39 -7.05
C HIS A 2 -4.31 -29.39 -6.05
N GLY A 3 -5.08 -30.40 -5.70
CA GLY A 3 -4.65 -31.50 -4.86
C GLY A 3 -4.07 -32.62 -5.75
N LEU A 4 -2.80 -32.97 -5.53
CA LEU A 4 -2.21 -34.14 -6.16
C LEU A 4 -2.69 -35.40 -5.40
N VAL A 5 -3.36 -36.30 -6.10
CA VAL A 5 -3.81 -37.58 -5.52
C VAL A 5 -2.71 -38.60 -5.72
N ALA A 6 -2.03 -39.01 -4.65
CA ALA A 6 -1.04 -40.06 -4.67
C ALA A 6 -1.58 -41.33 -3.99
N ARG A 7 -1.34 -42.52 -4.58
CA ARG A 7 -1.63 -43.82 -3.95
C ARG A 7 -0.41 -44.28 -3.14
N VAL A 8 -0.56 -44.38 -1.83
CA VAL A 8 0.43 -45.00 -0.95
C VAL A 8 -0.25 -46.12 -0.20
N GLY A 9 0.23 -47.35 -0.40
CA GLY A 9 -0.28 -48.55 0.30
C GLY A 9 -1.77 -48.87 0.06
N GLY A 10 -2.30 -48.63 -1.14
CA GLY A 10 -3.69 -48.92 -1.48
C GLY A 10 -4.74 -47.91 -0.98
N ARG A 11 -4.37 -46.91 -0.25
CA ARG A 11 -5.24 -45.79 0.20
C ARG A 11 -4.98 -44.51 -0.62
N LEU A 12 -6.05 -43.89 -1.08
CA LEU A 12 -5.98 -42.53 -1.67
C LEU A 12 -5.66 -41.50 -0.57
N CYS A 13 -4.43 -41.01 -0.57
CA CYS A 13 -4.05 -39.84 0.27
C CYS A 13 -4.06 -38.60 -0.61
N VAL A 14 -4.88 -37.63 -0.24
CA VAL A 14 -4.80 -36.29 -0.82
C VAL A 14 -3.62 -35.59 -0.14
N VAL A 15 -2.50 -35.54 -0.83
CA VAL A 15 -1.34 -34.74 -0.38
C VAL A 15 -1.69 -33.27 -0.69
N ARG A 16 -1.97 -32.51 0.35
CA ARG A 16 -2.12 -31.07 0.24
C ARG A 16 -0.74 -30.51 -0.04
N VAL A 17 -0.45 -30.19 -1.29
CA VAL A 17 0.76 -29.42 -1.65
C VAL A 17 0.52 -28.01 -1.08
N VAL A 18 1.14 -27.73 0.04
CA VAL A 18 1.20 -26.36 0.58
C VAL A 18 2.15 -25.61 -0.36
N SER A 19 1.60 -24.83 -1.27
CA SER A 19 2.41 -23.93 -2.10
C SER A 19 2.97 -22.83 -1.20
N VAL A 20 4.29 -22.71 -1.13
CA VAL A 20 4.96 -21.62 -0.44
C VAL A 20 4.70 -20.34 -1.23
N VAL A 21 4.07 -19.36 -0.60
CA VAL A 21 3.85 -18.03 -1.18
C VAL A 21 5.12 -17.20 -1.02
N ARG A 22 5.68 -16.72 -2.13
CA ARG A 22 6.90 -15.92 -2.18
C ARG A 22 6.53 -14.46 -2.23
N ILE A 23 7.05 -13.66 -1.27
CA ILE A 23 6.79 -12.22 -1.23
C ILE A 23 8.11 -11.47 -1.28
N ALA A 24 8.35 -10.76 -2.39
CA ALA A 24 9.45 -9.81 -2.51
C ALA A 24 9.12 -8.52 -1.73
N TYR A 25 10.10 -7.94 -1.06
CA TYR A 25 9.91 -6.68 -0.36
C TYR A 25 11.18 -5.84 -0.38
N LEU A 26 11.02 -4.50 -0.25
CA LEU A 26 12.17 -3.60 -0.16
C LEU A 26 12.97 -3.91 1.12
N GLY A 27 14.11 -4.56 0.92
CA GLY A 27 15.06 -4.93 1.97
C GLY A 27 16.00 -3.78 2.41
N PRO A 28 17.00 -4.11 3.19
CA PRO A 28 17.26 -5.42 3.77
C PRO A 28 16.23 -5.84 4.84
N GLU A 29 16.46 -6.99 5.48
CA GLU A 29 15.71 -7.41 6.66
C GLU A 29 15.83 -6.36 7.79
N GLY A 30 14.74 -6.17 8.58
CA GLY A 30 14.66 -5.14 9.63
C GLY A 30 14.14 -3.79 9.14
N THR A 31 13.72 -3.65 7.87
CA THR A 31 13.14 -2.41 7.35
C THR A 31 11.69 -2.22 7.77
N PHE A 32 11.15 -0.99 7.64
CA PHE A 32 9.73 -0.70 7.80
C PHE A 32 8.87 -1.48 6.79
N THR A 33 9.41 -1.77 5.61
CA THR A 33 8.70 -2.60 4.61
C THR A 33 8.53 -4.04 5.09
N GLU A 34 9.55 -4.63 5.72
CA GLU A 34 9.39 -5.93 6.36
C GLU A 34 8.38 -5.89 7.51
N ALA A 35 8.43 -4.85 8.35
CA ALA A 35 7.45 -4.67 9.43
C ALA A 35 6.01 -4.56 8.89
N ALA A 36 5.81 -3.84 7.77
CA ALA A 36 4.52 -3.78 7.09
C ALA A 36 4.06 -5.15 6.58
N LEU A 37 4.97 -5.91 5.96
CA LEU A 37 4.67 -7.27 5.50
C LEU A 37 4.29 -8.19 6.67
N VAL A 38 5.05 -8.16 7.76
CA VAL A 38 4.73 -8.94 8.97
C VAL A 38 3.33 -8.58 9.50
N ARG A 39 3.00 -7.28 9.55
CA ARG A 39 1.68 -6.82 9.97
C ARG A 39 0.57 -7.28 9.03
N MET A 40 0.77 -7.21 7.70
CA MET A 40 -0.20 -7.71 6.71
C MET A 40 -0.45 -9.21 6.88
N VAL A 41 0.60 -10.01 7.09
CA VAL A 41 0.48 -11.46 7.33
C VAL A 41 -0.29 -11.74 8.62
N ALA A 42 0.06 -11.07 9.72
CA ALA A 42 -0.62 -11.22 11.00
C ALA A 42 -2.11 -10.81 10.95
N ALA A 43 -2.45 -9.84 10.10
CA ALA A 43 -3.82 -9.39 9.86
C ALA A 43 -4.60 -10.27 8.85
N GLY A 44 -3.99 -11.33 8.29
CA GLY A 44 -4.62 -12.19 7.28
C GLY A 44 -4.89 -11.51 5.94
N LEU A 45 -4.16 -10.43 5.63
CA LEU A 45 -4.34 -9.65 4.40
C LEU A 45 -3.59 -10.23 3.20
N VAL A 46 -2.74 -11.24 3.42
CA VAL A 46 -2.03 -11.92 2.34
C VAL A 46 -2.88 -13.09 1.84
N PRO A 47 -3.29 -13.10 0.56
CA PRO A 47 -4.10 -14.18 0.03
C PRO A 47 -3.39 -15.54 0.12
N GLU A 48 -4.14 -16.60 0.44
CA GLU A 48 -3.72 -18.02 0.35
C GLU A 48 -2.57 -18.46 1.28
N THR A 49 -2.20 -17.70 2.32
CA THR A 49 -1.12 -18.09 3.22
C THR A 49 -1.60 -18.78 4.51
N GLY A 50 -1.04 -19.98 4.75
CA GLY A 50 -0.92 -20.48 6.13
C GLY A 50 0.37 -19.93 6.76
N PRO A 51 0.47 -19.90 8.10
CA PRO A 51 1.61 -19.32 8.82
C PRO A 51 2.98 -19.90 8.44
N ASP A 52 3.02 -21.15 7.99
CA ASP A 52 4.26 -21.87 7.64
C ASP A 52 4.58 -21.90 6.13
N ALA A 53 3.79 -21.21 5.30
CA ALA A 53 3.86 -21.27 3.85
C ALA A 53 4.35 -19.96 3.21
N LEU A 54 5.13 -19.14 3.94
CA LEU A 54 5.59 -17.85 3.46
C LEU A 54 7.11 -17.79 3.32
N GLN A 55 7.58 -17.49 2.11
CA GLN A 55 8.98 -17.12 1.85
C GLN A 55 9.09 -15.60 1.64
N ARG A 56 9.79 -14.92 2.54
CA ARG A 56 10.11 -13.49 2.43
C ARG A 56 11.41 -13.31 1.66
N MET A 57 11.40 -12.44 0.65
CA MET A 57 12.52 -12.22 -0.27
C MET A 57 12.92 -10.74 -0.23
N PRO A 58 13.93 -10.35 0.55
CA PRO A 58 14.44 -8.98 0.54
C PRO A 58 15.13 -8.68 -0.79
N VAL A 59 14.81 -7.54 -1.40
CA VAL A 59 15.43 -7.05 -2.65
C VAL A 59 15.87 -5.59 -2.49
N GLU A 60 16.71 -5.12 -3.40
CA GLU A 60 17.39 -3.83 -3.30
C GLU A 60 16.49 -2.60 -3.53
N SER A 61 15.34 -2.75 -4.16
CA SER A 61 14.45 -1.61 -4.46
C SER A 61 12.99 -2.03 -4.61
N ALA A 62 12.07 -1.06 -4.46
CA ALA A 62 10.65 -1.29 -4.74
C ALA A 62 10.38 -1.68 -6.21
N PRO A 63 11.03 -1.07 -7.23
CA PRO A 63 10.95 -1.56 -8.60
C PRO A 63 11.43 -3.00 -8.78
N ALA A 64 12.50 -3.43 -8.09
CA ALA A 64 12.98 -4.81 -8.14
C ALA A 64 11.97 -5.80 -7.54
N ALA A 65 11.30 -5.43 -6.43
CA ALA A 65 10.22 -6.23 -5.85
C ALA A 65 9.06 -6.42 -6.83
N LEU A 66 8.63 -5.34 -7.48
CA LEU A 66 7.56 -5.37 -8.49
C LEU A 66 7.98 -6.14 -9.76
N ALA A 67 9.24 -6.05 -10.18
CA ALA A 67 9.79 -6.84 -11.29
C ALA A 67 9.76 -8.34 -10.97
N ALA A 68 10.16 -8.75 -9.76
CA ALA A 68 10.10 -10.14 -9.33
C ALA A 68 8.69 -10.76 -9.47
N VAL A 69 7.64 -9.96 -9.21
CA VAL A 69 6.25 -10.41 -9.43
C VAL A 69 5.93 -10.56 -10.91
N ARG A 70 6.37 -9.61 -11.76
CA ARG A 70 6.14 -9.67 -13.22
C ARG A 70 6.79 -10.89 -13.84
N ASP A 71 8.01 -11.17 -13.42
CA ASP A 71 8.85 -12.24 -13.96
C ASP A 71 8.52 -13.64 -13.36
N GLY A 72 7.61 -13.68 -12.39
CA GLY A 72 7.20 -14.93 -11.72
C GLY A 72 8.20 -15.42 -10.66
N GLY A 73 9.20 -14.63 -10.31
CA GLY A 73 10.14 -14.91 -9.21
C GLY A 73 9.48 -14.77 -7.83
N ALA A 74 8.45 -13.93 -7.70
CA ALA A 74 7.63 -13.79 -6.52
C ALA A 74 6.13 -13.85 -6.90
N ASP A 75 5.30 -14.22 -5.93
CA ASP A 75 3.84 -14.24 -6.09
C ASP A 75 3.24 -12.86 -5.76
N TYR A 76 3.83 -12.19 -4.75
CA TYR A 76 3.48 -10.82 -4.35
C TYR A 76 4.74 -9.99 -4.10
N ALA A 77 4.55 -8.65 -4.06
CA ALA A 77 5.51 -7.67 -3.58
C ALA A 77 4.90 -6.80 -2.49
N CYS A 78 5.64 -6.55 -1.41
CA CYS A 78 5.29 -5.52 -0.43
C CYS A 78 6.18 -4.31 -0.64
N VAL A 79 5.57 -3.14 -0.92
CA VAL A 79 6.30 -1.91 -1.25
C VAL A 79 5.65 -0.69 -0.62
N PRO A 80 6.43 0.36 -0.24
CA PRO A 80 5.87 1.63 0.19
C PRO A 80 5.28 2.37 -1.03
N ILE A 81 4.15 3.06 -0.84
CA ILE A 81 3.50 3.82 -1.91
C ILE A 81 3.39 5.32 -1.58
N GLU A 82 3.29 5.66 -0.29
CA GLU A 82 3.10 7.03 0.17
C GLU A 82 3.64 7.21 1.58
N ASN A 83 4.26 8.36 1.84
CA ASN A 83 4.68 8.82 3.14
C ASN A 83 4.01 10.16 3.44
N SER A 84 3.52 10.38 4.67
CA SER A 84 2.78 11.59 5.04
C SER A 84 3.65 12.86 5.08
N ILE A 85 4.97 12.72 5.13
CA ILE A 85 5.93 13.84 5.14
C ILE A 85 6.49 14.05 3.72
N ASP A 86 7.02 12.99 3.10
CA ASP A 86 7.74 13.05 1.84
C ASP A 86 6.82 12.92 0.61
N GLY A 87 5.53 12.58 0.82
CA GLY A 87 4.55 12.37 -0.24
C GLY A 87 4.66 11.00 -0.92
N SER A 88 4.38 10.98 -2.21
CA SER A 88 4.34 9.74 -3.00
C SER A 88 5.72 9.11 -3.19
N VAL A 89 5.80 7.77 -3.05
CA VAL A 89 7.02 7.00 -3.35
C VAL A 89 7.14 6.81 -4.87
N LEU A 90 7.79 7.76 -5.52
CA LEU A 90 7.85 7.88 -6.98
C LEU A 90 8.35 6.62 -7.69
N PRO A 91 9.41 5.90 -7.21
CA PRO A 91 9.87 4.67 -7.85
C PRO A 91 8.80 3.57 -7.89
N THR A 92 7.96 3.48 -6.85
CA THR A 92 6.83 2.54 -6.81
C THR A 92 5.75 2.93 -7.82
N LEU A 93 5.35 4.21 -7.84
CA LEU A 93 4.34 4.70 -8.77
C LEU A 93 4.79 4.51 -10.22
N ASP A 94 6.00 4.96 -10.56
CA ASP A 94 6.55 4.82 -11.91
C ASP A 94 6.57 3.36 -12.36
N SER A 95 6.94 2.44 -11.45
CA SER A 95 6.93 1.01 -11.75
C SER A 95 5.52 0.46 -11.93
N LEU A 96 4.52 0.90 -11.16
CA LEU A 96 3.12 0.47 -11.33
C LEU A 96 2.49 1.01 -12.63
N ALA A 97 2.93 2.19 -13.08
CA ALA A 97 2.41 2.84 -14.28
C ALA A 97 2.79 2.15 -15.59
N ILE A 98 3.94 1.48 -15.64
CA ILE A 98 4.53 0.94 -16.87
C ILE A 98 4.61 -0.60 -16.87
N GLY A 99 4.91 -1.17 -18.04
CA GLY A 99 5.14 -2.61 -18.22
C GLY A 99 3.89 -3.48 -18.02
N VAL A 100 4.09 -4.75 -17.72
CA VAL A 100 3.01 -5.71 -17.43
C VAL A 100 2.20 -5.23 -16.24
N ARG A 101 0.86 -5.28 -16.36
CA ARG A 101 -0.06 -4.80 -15.33
C ARG A 101 0.11 -5.60 -14.04
N LEU A 102 0.11 -4.88 -12.93
CA LEU A 102 0.08 -5.42 -11.58
C LEU A 102 -1.15 -4.89 -10.87
N GLN A 103 -1.54 -5.55 -9.79
CA GLN A 103 -2.72 -5.21 -9.00
C GLN A 103 -2.40 -5.20 -7.51
N VAL A 104 -2.97 -4.24 -6.79
CA VAL A 104 -2.90 -4.14 -5.32
C VAL A 104 -4.02 -4.97 -4.72
N PHE A 105 -3.70 -5.74 -3.68
CA PHE A 105 -4.64 -6.62 -2.97
C PHE A 105 -4.87 -6.21 -1.53
N ALA A 106 -3.92 -5.49 -0.92
CA ALA A 106 -4.02 -5.03 0.46
C ALA A 106 -3.17 -3.79 0.69
N GLU A 107 -3.48 -3.07 1.74
CA GLU A 107 -2.64 -2.00 2.27
C GLU A 107 -2.49 -2.10 3.79
N THR A 108 -1.44 -1.51 4.32
CA THR A 108 -1.27 -1.21 5.74
C THR A 108 -0.53 0.10 5.90
N THR A 109 -0.86 0.83 6.97
CA THR A 109 -0.15 2.07 7.31
C THR A 109 0.60 1.85 8.60
N LEU A 110 1.90 2.18 8.60
CA LEU A 110 2.73 2.18 9.79
C LEU A 110 3.05 3.61 10.22
N ASP A 111 3.00 3.86 11.51
CA ASP A 111 3.62 5.05 12.09
C ASP A 111 5.14 4.89 11.96
N VAL A 112 5.80 5.94 11.46
CA VAL A 112 7.26 5.95 11.31
C VAL A 112 7.85 6.56 12.56
N THR A 113 8.32 5.70 13.46
CA THR A 113 9.07 6.08 14.65
C THR A 113 10.38 5.34 14.70
N PHE A 114 11.39 5.94 15.32
CA PHE A 114 12.72 5.36 15.39
C PHE A 114 13.10 5.00 16.82
N SER A 115 13.95 3.98 16.93
CA SER A 115 14.69 3.69 18.15
C SER A 115 16.11 4.21 17.99
N ILE A 116 16.61 4.89 19.02
CA ILE A 116 18.02 5.24 19.14
C ILE A 116 18.67 4.11 19.94
N VAL A 117 19.55 3.35 19.31
CA VAL A 117 20.04 2.08 19.86
C VAL A 117 21.53 2.06 20.06
N VAL A 118 21.98 1.27 21.04
CA VAL A 118 23.37 0.99 21.38
C VAL A 118 23.56 -0.51 21.68
N LYS A 119 24.79 -0.96 21.82
CA LYS A 119 25.04 -2.31 22.39
C LYS A 119 24.54 -2.38 23.84
N PRO A 120 24.03 -3.55 24.29
CA PRO A 120 23.64 -3.74 25.67
C PRO A 120 24.72 -3.33 26.65
N GLY A 121 24.33 -2.60 27.70
CA GLY A 121 25.24 -2.11 28.75
C GLY A 121 25.93 -0.77 28.42
N ARG A 122 25.69 -0.20 27.25
CA ARG A 122 26.14 1.16 26.90
C ARG A 122 25.06 2.19 27.23
N ASN A 123 25.48 3.44 27.45
CA ASN A 123 24.60 4.57 27.74
C ASN A 123 24.90 5.77 26.82
N ALA A 124 24.14 6.86 26.93
CA ALA A 124 24.29 8.03 26.07
C ALA A 124 25.68 8.70 26.21
N ALA A 125 26.30 8.64 27.37
CA ALA A 125 27.63 9.22 27.59
C ALA A 125 28.77 8.47 26.85
N ASP A 126 28.50 7.24 26.45
CA ASP A 126 29.45 6.40 25.69
C ASP A 126 29.41 6.68 24.19
N VAL A 127 28.39 7.40 23.71
CA VAL A 127 28.18 7.62 22.26
C VAL A 127 29.08 8.72 21.72
N ARG A 128 29.96 8.37 20.79
CA ARG A 128 30.80 9.31 20.03
C ARG A 128 30.46 9.30 18.55
N THR A 129 29.99 8.16 18.03
CA THR A 129 29.62 7.96 16.64
C THR A 129 28.21 7.41 16.55
N LEU A 130 27.39 7.93 15.61
CA LEU A 130 26.01 7.52 15.41
C LEU A 130 25.75 7.31 13.92
N ALA A 131 25.30 6.11 13.55
CA ALA A 131 24.89 5.81 12.19
C ALA A 131 23.39 6.10 11.98
N ALA A 132 23.04 6.73 10.86
CA ALA A 132 21.64 6.92 10.47
C ALA A 132 21.47 6.95 8.95
N PHE A 133 20.35 6.42 8.47
CA PHE A 133 19.90 6.69 7.11
C PHE A 133 19.52 8.19 7.01
N PRO A 134 19.92 8.91 5.94
CA PRO A 134 19.74 10.37 5.89
C PRO A 134 18.33 10.87 6.17
N VAL A 135 17.29 10.20 5.65
CA VAL A 135 15.90 10.54 5.91
C VAL A 135 15.53 10.36 7.39
N ALA A 136 16.00 9.27 8.03
CA ALA A 136 15.77 9.03 9.44
C ALA A 136 16.49 10.06 10.32
N ALA A 137 17.76 10.41 9.96
CA ALA A 137 18.50 11.45 10.66
C ALA A 137 17.79 12.80 10.65
N ALA A 138 17.18 13.16 9.52
CA ALA A 138 16.40 14.39 9.39
C ALA A 138 15.15 14.40 10.29
N GLN A 139 14.50 13.25 10.46
CA GLN A 139 13.27 13.09 11.25
C GLN A 139 13.50 12.97 12.78
N VAL A 140 14.74 12.85 13.24
CA VAL A 140 15.11 12.80 14.67
C VAL A 140 16.15 13.86 15.05
N ARG A 141 16.36 14.85 14.20
CA ARG A 141 17.40 15.86 14.33
C ARG A 141 17.33 16.65 15.64
N GLN A 142 16.12 17.04 16.06
CA GLN A 142 15.93 17.81 17.29
C GLN A 142 16.27 16.95 18.51
N TRP A 143 15.83 15.70 18.51
CA TRP A 143 16.16 14.78 19.60
C TRP A 143 17.66 14.54 19.70
N LEU A 144 18.35 14.30 18.56
CA LEU A 144 19.80 14.09 18.54
C LEU A 144 20.56 15.33 19.05
N ALA A 145 20.16 16.52 18.63
CA ALA A 145 20.79 17.76 19.09
C ALA A 145 20.64 17.98 20.60
N ALA A 146 19.52 17.55 21.19
CA ALA A 146 19.27 17.69 22.62
C ALA A 146 19.98 16.64 23.49
N HIS A 147 20.12 15.39 23.00
CA HIS A 147 20.54 14.26 23.83
C HIS A 147 21.94 13.72 23.47
N LEU A 148 22.37 13.88 22.22
CA LEU A 148 23.64 13.40 21.69
C LEU A 148 24.38 14.48 20.86
N PRO A 149 24.54 15.72 21.40
CA PRO A 149 25.06 16.86 20.63
C PRO A 149 26.52 16.69 20.17
N ALA A 150 27.28 15.80 20.82
CA ALA A 150 28.70 15.56 20.51
C ALA A 150 28.90 14.32 19.62
N ALA A 151 27.84 13.62 19.22
CA ALA A 151 27.96 12.43 18.38
C ALA A 151 28.26 12.80 16.92
N ASP A 152 29.26 12.17 16.35
CA ASP A 152 29.59 12.27 14.92
C ASP A 152 28.57 11.43 14.11
N LEU A 153 27.77 12.12 13.30
CA LEU A 153 26.73 11.48 12.48
C LEU A 153 27.33 10.87 11.22
N ARG A 154 27.20 9.55 11.06
CA ARG A 154 27.68 8.79 9.91
C ARG A 154 26.50 8.29 9.06
N PRO A 155 26.55 8.46 7.73
CA PRO A 155 25.49 7.98 6.86
C PRO A 155 25.47 6.44 6.79
N ALA A 156 24.26 5.87 6.87
CA ALA A 156 24.03 4.45 6.63
C ALA A 156 23.15 4.27 5.38
N TYR A 157 23.23 3.10 4.74
CA TYR A 157 22.45 2.80 3.54
C TYR A 157 20.95 2.54 3.81
N SER A 158 20.63 2.17 5.06
CA SER A 158 19.25 1.97 5.53
C SER A 158 19.22 2.00 7.05
N ASN A 159 17.99 2.06 7.64
CA ASN A 159 17.81 1.94 9.09
C ASN A 159 18.30 0.59 9.61
N ALA A 160 18.10 -0.49 8.86
CA ALA A 160 18.57 -1.82 9.21
C ALA A 160 20.11 -1.92 9.11
N ASP A 161 20.72 -1.27 8.12
CA ASP A 161 22.18 -1.19 8.01
C ASP A 161 22.80 -0.41 9.17
N ALA A 162 22.17 0.68 9.61
CA ALA A 162 22.61 1.43 10.79
C ALA A 162 22.63 0.55 12.05
N ALA A 163 21.60 -0.25 12.28
CA ALA A 163 21.56 -1.20 13.40
C ALA A 163 22.67 -2.25 13.31
N ARG A 164 22.89 -2.80 12.10
CA ARG A 164 23.97 -3.76 11.86
C ARG A 164 25.36 -3.17 12.18
N GLN A 165 25.61 -1.92 11.80
CA GLN A 165 26.90 -1.24 12.11
C GLN A 165 27.15 -1.14 13.62
N VAL A 166 26.10 -0.94 14.45
CA VAL A 166 26.23 -1.01 15.92
C VAL A 166 26.55 -2.42 16.38
N ALA A 167 25.84 -3.43 15.87
CA ALA A 167 26.09 -4.84 16.22
C ALA A 167 27.54 -5.25 15.89
N ASP A 168 28.04 -4.85 14.72
CA ASP A 168 29.41 -5.10 14.26
C ASP A 168 30.47 -4.26 15.05
N GLY A 169 30.04 -3.23 15.80
CA GLY A 169 30.96 -2.35 16.58
C GLY A 169 31.65 -1.30 15.73
N LEU A 170 31.11 -0.97 14.55
CA LEU A 170 31.67 0.07 13.66
C LEU A 170 31.28 1.48 14.12
N VAL A 171 30.15 1.60 14.83
CA VAL A 171 29.65 2.83 15.46
C VAL A 171 29.10 2.52 16.86
N ASP A 172 28.97 3.54 17.70
CA ASP A 172 28.49 3.38 19.08
C ASP A 172 26.96 3.30 19.16
N ALA A 173 26.26 4.07 18.32
CA ALA A 173 24.81 4.15 18.32
C ALA A 173 24.24 4.17 16.89
N ALA A 174 22.92 3.94 16.76
CA ALA A 174 22.22 4.09 15.49
C ALA A 174 20.79 4.62 15.67
N VAL A 175 20.31 5.31 14.64
CA VAL A 175 18.89 5.55 14.42
C VAL A 175 18.36 4.40 13.57
N THR A 176 17.39 3.65 14.10
CA THR A 176 16.91 2.44 13.42
C THR A 176 15.41 2.19 13.67
N SER A 177 14.85 1.15 13.04
CA SER A 177 13.51 0.68 13.34
C SER A 177 13.48 -0.21 14.58
N PRO A 178 12.37 -0.28 15.33
CA PRO A 178 12.24 -1.22 16.46
C PRO A 178 12.47 -2.69 16.03
N LEU A 179 12.06 -3.05 14.81
CA LEU A 179 12.26 -4.40 14.27
C LEU A 179 13.75 -4.73 14.07
N ALA A 180 14.54 -3.80 13.54
CA ALA A 180 15.97 -4.01 13.38
C ALA A 180 16.69 -4.01 14.74
N ALA A 181 16.30 -3.15 15.68
CA ALA A 181 16.82 -3.15 17.04
C ALA A 181 16.65 -4.52 17.70
N ALA A 182 15.46 -5.08 17.67
CA ALA A 182 15.15 -6.40 18.23
C ALA A 182 15.94 -7.53 17.53
N ARG A 183 16.04 -7.49 16.20
CA ARG A 183 16.78 -8.48 15.40
C ARG A 183 18.26 -8.57 15.78
N TRP A 184 18.90 -7.45 16.02
CA TRP A 184 20.32 -7.38 16.36
C TRP A 184 20.58 -7.41 17.88
N GLY A 185 19.53 -7.58 18.71
CA GLY A 185 19.67 -7.64 20.17
C GLY A 185 20.25 -6.34 20.76
N LEU A 186 19.93 -5.21 20.16
CA LEU A 186 20.41 -3.90 20.61
C LEU A 186 19.52 -3.34 21.72
N ALA A 187 20.11 -2.55 22.60
CA ALA A 187 19.41 -1.84 23.65
C ALA A 187 18.97 -0.45 23.17
N ALA A 188 17.71 -0.07 23.43
CA ALA A 188 17.24 1.26 23.12
C ALA A 188 17.67 2.26 24.20
N LEU A 189 18.30 3.37 23.79
CA LEU A 189 18.44 4.57 24.61
C LEU A 189 17.14 5.37 24.65
N ALA A 190 16.40 5.35 23.53
CA ALA A 190 15.07 5.93 23.41
C ALA A 190 14.31 5.20 22.31
N ASP A 191 12.99 5.06 22.51
CA ASP A 191 12.03 4.51 21.55
C ASP A 191 10.98 5.55 21.17
N GLY A 192 10.36 5.36 20.01
CA GLY A 192 9.29 6.23 19.54
C GLY A 192 9.78 7.63 19.16
N VAL A 193 11.08 7.78 18.87
CA VAL A 193 11.67 9.08 18.56
C VAL A 193 11.27 9.51 17.16
N VAL A 194 10.68 10.71 17.07
CA VAL A 194 10.37 11.39 15.82
C VAL A 194 10.13 12.87 16.10
N ASP A 195 10.65 13.76 15.27
CA ASP A 195 10.45 15.22 15.43
C ASP A 195 9.02 15.64 15.01
N GLU A 196 8.44 14.95 14.02
CA GLU A 196 7.08 15.16 13.51
C GLU A 196 6.18 13.97 13.87
N SER A 197 5.29 14.14 14.83
CA SER A 197 4.48 13.07 15.45
C SER A 197 3.50 12.36 14.52
N ASN A 198 3.31 12.85 13.28
CA ASN A 198 2.36 12.29 12.32
C ASN A 198 3.02 11.60 11.13
N ALA A 199 4.30 11.24 11.23
CA ALA A 199 5.00 10.52 10.18
C ALA A 199 4.42 9.11 9.99
N ARG A 200 3.79 8.87 8.83
CA ARG A 200 3.17 7.58 8.47
C ARG A 200 3.59 7.16 7.08
N THR A 201 3.80 5.89 6.90
CA THR A 201 4.03 5.32 5.57
C THR A 201 2.96 4.28 5.26
N ARG A 202 2.34 4.43 4.10
CA ARG A 202 1.40 3.47 3.53
C ARG A 202 2.18 2.48 2.65
N PHE A 203 1.96 1.20 2.90
CA PHE A 203 2.52 0.07 2.17
C PHE A 203 1.41 -0.70 1.50
N VAL A 204 1.70 -1.27 0.33
CA VAL A 204 0.75 -2.06 -0.44
C VAL A 204 1.31 -3.44 -0.76
N LEU A 205 0.42 -4.43 -0.79
CA LEU A 205 0.69 -5.77 -1.29
C LEU A 205 0.26 -5.83 -2.75
N VAL A 206 1.19 -6.09 -3.63
CA VAL A 206 1.01 -6.07 -5.08
C VAL A 206 1.25 -7.45 -5.66
N GLY A 207 0.35 -7.91 -6.52
CA GLY A 207 0.46 -9.18 -7.23
C GLY A 207 0.15 -9.04 -8.71
N ARG A 208 0.12 -10.18 -9.42
CA ARG A 208 -0.40 -10.23 -10.79
C ARG A 208 -1.91 -10.02 -10.77
N PRO A 209 -2.52 -9.48 -11.86
CA PRO A 209 -3.96 -9.28 -11.92
C PRO A 209 -4.76 -10.55 -11.60
N GLY A 210 -5.76 -10.39 -10.75
CA GLY A 210 -6.66 -11.45 -10.30
C GLY A 210 -7.96 -10.86 -9.76
N PRO A 211 -8.89 -11.69 -9.29
CA PRO A 211 -10.08 -11.21 -8.61
C PRO A 211 -9.70 -10.33 -7.41
N PRO A 212 -10.31 -9.14 -7.25
CA PRO A 212 -10.06 -8.31 -6.09
C PRO A 212 -10.54 -9.00 -4.81
N PRO A 213 -10.00 -8.64 -3.64
CA PRO A 213 -10.57 -9.03 -2.36
C PRO A 213 -12.07 -8.73 -2.26
N ALA A 214 -12.78 -9.45 -1.42
CA ALA A 214 -14.20 -9.20 -1.22
C ALA A 214 -14.44 -7.78 -0.67
N ARG A 215 -15.53 -7.14 -1.14
CA ARG A 215 -15.99 -5.84 -0.66
C ARG A 215 -16.24 -5.87 0.85
N THR A 216 -15.74 -4.87 1.57
CA THR A 216 -15.90 -4.73 3.02
C THR A 216 -16.79 -3.55 3.43
N GLY A 217 -16.96 -2.57 2.54
CA GLY A 217 -17.60 -1.29 2.83
C GLY A 217 -16.61 -0.23 3.38
N ALA A 218 -15.34 -0.61 3.59
CA ALA A 218 -14.25 0.31 3.90
C ALA A 218 -13.10 0.02 2.92
N ASP A 219 -13.35 0.30 1.65
CA ASP A 219 -12.50 -0.10 0.54
C ASP A 219 -11.94 1.12 -0.19
N ARG A 220 -10.84 0.90 -0.88
CA ARG A 220 -10.20 1.86 -1.80
C ARG A 220 -10.10 1.23 -3.17
N THR A 221 -10.39 2.01 -4.19
CA THR A 221 -10.10 1.67 -5.59
C THR A 221 -9.03 2.63 -6.12
N SER A 222 -8.05 2.10 -6.84
CA SER A 222 -7.01 2.90 -7.47
C SER A 222 -6.89 2.58 -8.96
N ALA A 223 -6.62 3.63 -9.73
CA ALA A 223 -6.38 3.53 -11.17
C ALA A 223 -5.33 4.54 -11.64
N VAL A 224 -4.69 4.22 -12.77
CA VAL A 224 -3.83 5.15 -13.51
C VAL A 224 -4.54 5.53 -14.80
N LEU A 225 -4.76 6.82 -14.99
CA LEU A 225 -5.42 7.38 -16.16
C LEU A 225 -4.37 7.98 -17.11
N ARG A 226 -4.34 7.54 -18.36
CA ARG A 226 -3.63 8.21 -19.44
C ARG A 226 -4.64 9.07 -20.20
N ILE A 227 -4.48 10.38 -20.08
CA ILE A 227 -5.41 11.37 -20.61
C ILE A 227 -4.72 12.10 -21.75
N ASP A 228 -5.45 12.31 -22.85
CA ASP A 228 -4.96 13.11 -23.96
C ASP A 228 -4.73 14.56 -23.51
N ASN A 229 -3.62 15.17 -23.95
CA ASN A 229 -3.26 16.53 -23.55
C ASN A 229 -4.14 17.56 -24.27
N GLN A 230 -5.36 17.74 -23.77
CA GLN A 230 -6.34 18.71 -24.28
C GLN A 230 -6.89 19.57 -23.14
N PRO A 231 -7.25 20.85 -23.41
CA PRO A 231 -7.90 21.70 -22.42
C PRO A 231 -9.14 21.04 -21.82
N GLY A 232 -9.21 21.00 -20.47
CA GLY A 232 -10.35 20.42 -19.75
C GLY A 232 -10.37 18.89 -19.62
N ALA A 233 -9.48 18.15 -20.30
CA ALA A 233 -9.52 16.69 -20.31
C ALA A 233 -9.36 16.07 -18.92
N LEU A 234 -8.44 16.59 -18.09
CA LEU A 234 -8.28 16.13 -16.69
C LEU A 234 -9.53 16.42 -15.86
N VAL A 235 -10.07 17.63 -15.95
CA VAL A 235 -11.30 18.01 -15.21
C VAL A 235 -12.46 17.10 -15.61
N ALA A 236 -12.62 16.82 -16.91
CA ALA A 236 -13.66 15.95 -17.42
C ALA A 236 -13.52 14.48 -16.93
N ALA A 237 -12.27 13.98 -16.80
CA ALA A 237 -12.03 12.65 -16.24
C ALA A 237 -12.34 12.60 -14.74
N LEU A 238 -11.92 13.59 -13.96
CA LEU A 238 -12.19 13.64 -12.51
C LEU A 238 -13.68 13.89 -12.21
N ALA A 239 -14.38 14.63 -13.06
CA ALA A 239 -15.81 14.86 -12.94
C ALA A 239 -16.63 13.56 -12.99
N GLU A 240 -16.14 12.50 -13.65
CA GLU A 240 -16.83 11.21 -13.69
C GLU A 240 -16.94 10.54 -12.32
N PHE A 241 -16.05 10.86 -11.41
CA PHE A 241 -16.14 10.44 -10.00
C PHE A 241 -17.07 11.38 -9.22
N GLY A 242 -16.87 12.70 -9.35
CA GLY A 242 -17.61 13.70 -8.59
C GLY A 242 -19.12 13.67 -8.82
N ILE A 243 -19.59 13.55 -10.08
CA ILE A 243 -21.03 13.50 -10.42
C ILE A 243 -21.72 12.23 -9.90
N ARG A 244 -20.93 11.20 -9.53
CA ARG A 244 -21.42 9.97 -8.91
C ARG A 244 -21.25 9.96 -7.39
N GLY A 245 -20.86 11.09 -6.79
CA GLY A 245 -20.67 11.22 -5.34
C GLY A 245 -19.51 10.41 -4.79
N ILE A 246 -18.52 10.11 -5.62
CA ILE A 246 -17.33 9.31 -5.21
C ILE A 246 -16.26 10.26 -4.72
N ASP A 247 -15.76 10.01 -3.50
CA ASP A 247 -14.69 10.75 -2.88
C ASP A 247 -13.32 10.31 -3.45
N LEU A 248 -12.55 11.28 -3.97
CA LEU A 248 -11.17 11.08 -4.42
C LEU A 248 -10.22 11.40 -3.28
N THR A 249 -9.50 10.41 -2.78
CA THR A 249 -8.60 10.55 -1.63
C THR A 249 -7.16 10.85 -2.01
N ARG A 250 -6.77 10.63 -3.26
CA ARG A 250 -5.44 10.96 -3.79
C ARG A 250 -5.50 11.24 -5.29
N ILE A 251 -4.73 12.21 -5.72
CA ILE A 251 -4.37 12.44 -7.11
C ILE A 251 -2.86 12.72 -7.19
N GLU A 252 -2.19 12.07 -8.14
CA GLU A 252 -0.76 12.26 -8.39
C GLU A 252 -0.50 12.27 -9.88
N SER A 253 0.16 13.31 -10.39
CA SER A 253 0.56 13.38 -11.80
C SER A 253 1.99 12.91 -11.98
N ARG A 254 2.22 12.02 -12.95
CA ARG A 254 3.56 11.52 -13.29
C ARG A 254 3.82 11.70 -14.79
N PRO A 255 5.00 12.17 -15.20
CA PRO A 255 5.34 12.24 -16.63
C PRO A 255 5.36 10.82 -17.23
N THR A 256 4.90 10.69 -18.45
CA THR A 256 4.92 9.40 -19.18
C THR A 256 6.34 8.92 -19.50
N ARG A 257 7.34 9.83 -19.48
CA ARG A 257 8.75 9.62 -19.88
C ARG A 257 8.91 9.26 -21.37
N THR A 258 7.86 9.33 -22.16
CA THR A 258 7.90 9.10 -23.61
C THR A 258 7.97 10.41 -24.37
N GLU A 259 7.27 11.45 -23.89
CA GLU A 259 7.19 12.76 -24.51
C GLU A 259 6.98 13.84 -23.46
N LEU A 260 7.59 15.01 -23.65
CA LEU A 260 7.38 16.17 -22.78
C LEU A 260 5.93 16.67 -22.89
N GLY A 261 5.34 17.02 -21.75
CA GLY A 261 3.97 17.50 -21.68
C GLY A 261 2.90 16.40 -21.64
N THR A 262 3.29 15.13 -21.63
CA THR A 262 2.35 14.01 -21.46
C THR A 262 2.45 13.42 -20.05
N TYR A 263 1.27 13.15 -19.45
CA TYR A 263 1.17 12.76 -18.05
C TYR A 263 0.28 11.54 -17.86
N LEU A 264 0.59 10.78 -16.83
CA LEU A 264 -0.25 9.75 -16.22
C LEU A 264 -0.79 10.30 -14.90
N PHE A 265 -2.05 10.04 -14.61
CA PHE A 265 -2.69 10.48 -13.38
C PHE A 265 -3.11 9.27 -12.54
N PHE A 266 -2.47 9.12 -11.37
CA PHE A 266 -2.90 8.16 -10.38
C PHE A 266 -4.08 8.77 -9.62
N VAL A 267 -5.13 8.02 -9.47
CA VAL A 267 -6.30 8.40 -8.67
C VAL A 267 -6.64 7.27 -7.71
N ASP A 268 -6.82 7.63 -6.44
CA ASP A 268 -7.39 6.73 -5.44
C ASP A 268 -8.77 7.27 -5.06
N CYS A 269 -9.78 6.42 -5.05
CA CYS A 269 -11.12 6.77 -4.60
C CYS A 269 -11.61 5.82 -3.50
N VAL A 270 -12.54 6.31 -2.70
CA VAL A 270 -13.27 5.49 -1.73
C VAL A 270 -14.24 4.58 -2.46
N GLY A 271 -14.35 3.33 -1.99
CA GLY A 271 -15.26 2.32 -2.50
C GLY A 271 -14.57 1.20 -3.27
N HIS A 272 -15.35 0.17 -3.56
CA HIS A 272 -14.93 -1.06 -4.21
C HIS A 272 -15.44 -1.11 -5.67
N ILE A 273 -14.76 -1.86 -6.55
CA ILE A 273 -15.20 -2.04 -7.94
C ILE A 273 -16.62 -2.65 -8.04
N ASP A 274 -17.05 -3.38 -7.00
CA ASP A 274 -18.40 -3.93 -6.91
C ASP A 274 -19.44 -2.91 -6.37
N ASP A 275 -19.02 -1.71 -5.98
CA ASP A 275 -19.93 -0.58 -5.76
C ASP A 275 -20.35 -0.04 -7.13
N GLU A 276 -21.65 0.02 -7.38
CA GLU A 276 -22.18 0.39 -8.70
C GLU A 276 -21.68 1.78 -9.15
N ALA A 277 -21.66 2.76 -8.23
CA ALA A 277 -21.14 4.09 -8.52
C ALA A 277 -19.68 4.04 -9.00
N VAL A 278 -18.82 3.24 -8.31
CA VAL A 278 -17.39 3.08 -8.66
C VAL A 278 -17.26 2.36 -10.01
N ALA A 279 -18.04 1.28 -10.22
CA ALA A 279 -18.04 0.56 -11.50
C ALA A 279 -18.44 1.46 -12.67
N GLU A 280 -19.47 2.30 -12.48
CA GLU A 280 -19.90 3.27 -13.51
C GLU A 280 -18.87 4.35 -13.77
N ALA A 281 -18.19 4.89 -12.72
CA ALA A 281 -17.13 5.84 -12.90
C ALA A 281 -15.96 5.22 -13.69
N LEU A 282 -15.54 4.00 -13.36
CA LEU A 282 -14.50 3.29 -14.09
C LEU A 282 -14.87 3.06 -15.56
N LYS A 283 -16.13 2.68 -15.86
CA LYS A 283 -16.63 2.58 -17.24
C LYS A 283 -16.59 3.92 -17.97
N ALA A 284 -16.94 5.02 -17.28
CA ALA A 284 -16.96 6.35 -17.87
C ALA A 284 -15.55 6.86 -18.18
N VAL A 285 -14.59 6.75 -17.25
CA VAL A 285 -13.19 7.12 -17.51
C VAL A 285 -12.54 6.22 -18.56
N HIS A 286 -12.90 4.94 -18.61
CA HIS A 286 -12.40 4.03 -19.66
C HIS A 286 -12.81 4.47 -21.08
N ARG A 287 -14.02 5.05 -21.24
CA ARG A 287 -14.47 5.58 -22.54
C ARG A 287 -13.83 6.92 -22.90
N ARG A 288 -13.37 7.67 -21.90
CA ARG A 288 -12.86 9.05 -22.04
C ARG A 288 -11.35 9.14 -22.16
N CYS A 289 -10.63 8.28 -21.43
CA CYS A 289 -9.18 8.30 -21.37
C CYS A 289 -8.55 7.44 -22.48
N ALA A 290 -7.35 7.79 -22.91
CA ALA A 290 -6.59 7.00 -23.88
C ALA A 290 -6.20 5.62 -23.36
N ASP A 291 -5.97 5.49 -22.03
CA ASP A 291 -5.82 4.19 -21.34
C ASP A 291 -6.23 4.36 -19.87
N VAL A 292 -6.79 3.29 -19.31
CA VAL A 292 -7.06 3.15 -17.88
C VAL A 292 -6.43 1.88 -17.37
N ARG A 293 -5.49 2.05 -16.46
CA ARG A 293 -4.85 0.92 -15.77
C ARG A 293 -5.50 0.79 -14.39
N TYR A 294 -6.35 -0.19 -14.21
CA TYR A 294 -6.91 -0.55 -12.91
C TYR A 294 -5.80 -1.14 -12.03
N LEU A 295 -5.56 -0.53 -10.87
CA LEU A 295 -4.56 -0.99 -9.91
C LEU A 295 -5.15 -1.89 -8.83
N GLY A 296 -6.48 -1.93 -8.66
CA GLY A 296 -7.14 -2.80 -7.70
C GLY A 296 -8.23 -2.10 -6.89
N SER A 297 -9.00 -2.93 -6.19
CA SER A 297 -9.89 -2.54 -5.09
C SER A 297 -9.58 -3.42 -3.90
N TRP A 298 -9.40 -2.84 -2.71
CA TRP A 298 -8.95 -3.55 -1.52
C TRP A 298 -9.41 -2.88 -0.23
N PRO A 299 -9.53 -3.65 0.89
CA PRO A 299 -9.86 -3.10 2.19
C PRO A 299 -8.80 -2.14 2.71
N THR A 300 -9.22 -1.00 3.28
CA THR A 300 -8.34 -0.02 3.93
C THR A 300 -8.22 -0.23 5.44
N GLY A 301 -9.08 -1.09 6.02
CA GLY A 301 -9.28 -1.21 7.46
C GLY A 301 -10.26 -0.14 7.96
N PRO A 302 -9.80 1.03 8.43
CA PRO A 302 -10.71 2.14 8.73
C PRO A 302 -11.20 2.81 7.44
N ALA A 303 -12.41 3.41 7.48
CA ALA A 303 -12.94 4.17 6.36
C ALA A 303 -12.00 5.31 5.97
N ALA A 304 -11.66 5.42 4.68
CA ALA A 304 -10.67 6.36 4.17
C ALA A 304 -11.29 7.68 3.67
N GLY A 305 -12.62 7.85 3.79
CA GLY A 305 -13.38 9.02 3.31
C GLY A 305 -14.88 8.74 3.25
N ALA A 306 -15.63 9.59 2.56
CA ALA A 306 -17.07 9.43 2.39
C ALA A 306 -17.38 8.21 1.53
N GLN A 307 -18.24 7.32 2.04
CA GLN A 307 -18.65 6.13 1.29
C GLN A 307 -19.43 6.51 0.03
N PRO A 308 -19.25 5.76 -1.08
CA PRO A 308 -20.05 5.96 -2.29
C PRO A 308 -21.53 5.84 -1.99
N PRO A 309 -22.39 6.62 -2.71
CA PRO A 309 -23.82 6.50 -2.53
C PRO A 309 -24.30 5.10 -2.95
N LEU A 310 -25.28 4.58 -2.22
CA LEU A 310 -25.96 3.34 -2.59
C LEU A 310 -26.91 3.64 -3.75
N VAL A 311 -26.51 3.30 -4.97
CA VAL A 311 -27.34 3.46 -6.19
C VAL A 311 -28.25 2.26 -6.47
N ASP A 312 -28.48 1.41 -5.49
CA ASP A 312 -29.29 0.19 -5.59
C ASP A 312 -30.72 0.44 -6.06
N GLU A 313 -31.26 1.64 -5.85
CA GLU A 313 -32.60 1.99 -6.28
C GLU A 313 -32.68 2.09 -7.81
N ALA A 314 -31.79 2.81 -8.45
CA ALA A 314 -31.71 2.97 -9.89
C ALA A 314 -31.51 1.62 -10.60
N SER A 315 -30.59 0.81 -10.05
CA SER A 315 -30.29 -0.52 -10.59
C SER A 315 -31.47 -1.48 -10.43
N ARG A 316 -32.15 -1.45 -9.27
CA ARG A 316 -33.39 -2.22 -9.05
C ARG A 316 -34.50 -1.76 -9.96
N TRP A 317 -34.65 -0.46 -10.20
CA TRP A 317 -35.59 0.11 -11.15
C TRP A 317 -35.29 -0.42 -12.57
N LEU A 318 -34.06 -0.30 -13.04
CA LEU A 318 -33.67 -0.79 -14.36
C LEU A 318 -33.82 -2.31 -14.51
N ALA A 319 -33.52 -3.08 -13.47
CA ALA A 319 -33.72 -4.54 -13.47
C ALA A 319 -35.22 -4.89 -13.58
N ARG A 320 -36.11 -4.14 -12.93
CA ARG A 320 -37.59 -4.31 -13.09
C ARG A 320 -38.02 -4.04 -14.50
N LEU A 321 -37.55 -2.94 -15.12
CA LEU A 321 -37.89 -2.63 -16.52
C LEU A 321 -37.46 -3.75 -17.46
N ARG A 322 -36.22 -4.26 -17.31
CA ARG A 322 -35.71 -5.39 -18.10
C ARG A 322 -36.51 -6.67 -17.91
N ALA A 323 -37.11 -6.85 -16.73
CA ALA A 323 -37.98 -7.98 -16.42
C ALA A 323 -39.44 -7.75 -16.84
N GLY A 324 -39.75 -6.63 -17.52
CA GLY A 324 -41.12 -6.29 -17.94
C GLY A 324 -42.10 -6.03 -16.77
N LYS A 325 -41.57 -5.69 -15.58
CA LYS A 325 -42.42 -5.39 -14.42
C LYS A 325 -42.85 -3.93 -14.43
N PRO A 326 -44.11 -3.61 -14.01
CA PRO A 326 -44.59 -2.23 -13.99
C PRO A 326 -43.77 -1.36 -13.06
N GLU A 327 -43.67 -0.07 -13.42
CA GLU A 327 -43.04 0.94 -12.56
C GLU A 327 -43.83 1.10 -11.25
N GLN A 328 -43.16 1.12 -10.13
CA GLN A 328 -43.76 1.60 -8.90
C GLN A 328 -43.64 3.12 -8.91
N THR A 329 -44.77 3.81 -8.85
CA THR A 329 -44.83 5.26 -8.69
C THR A 329 -44.10 5.62 -7.41
N LEU A 330 -42.98 6.34 -7.52
CA LEU A 330 -42.28 6.91 -6.37
C LEU A 330 -43.19 7.98 -5.76
N VAL A 331 -43.87 7.65 -4.69
CA VAL A 331 -44.52 8.65 -3.83
C VAL A 331 -43.36 9.31 -3.05
N ARG A 332 -42.99 10.52 -3.41
CA ARG A 332 -42.05 11.30 -2.63
C ARG A 332 -42.63 11.54 -1.24
N PRO A 333 -41.80 11.48 -0.16
CA PRO A 333 -42.30 11.71 1.20
C PRO A 333 -43.00 13.06 1.39
N ASP A 334 -42.72 14.05 0.54
CA ASP A 334 -43.27 15.41 0.63
C ASP A 334 -44.69 15.54 0.08
N ASP A 335 -45.25 14.54 -0.63
CA ASP A 335 -46.60 14.61 -1.18
C ASP A 335 -47.70 14.20 -0.17
N GLN A 336 -47.34 13.78 1.05
CA GLN A 336 -48.30 13.43 2.10
C GLN A 336 -48.78 14.63 2.95
N GLY A 337 -48.24 15.84 2.73
CA GLY A 337 -48.54 17.05 3.50
C GLY A 337 -49.60 17.99 2.90
N ALA A 338 -50.18 17.70 1.72
CA ALA A 338 -51.08 18.63 1.01
C ALA A 338 -52.57 18.24 1.02
N GLN A 339 -52.95 17.28 1.87
CA GLN A 339 -54.37 16.96 2.10
C GLN A 339 -54.68 16.88 3.59
N ALA A 340 -54.76 18.04 4.23
CA ALA A 340 -55.48 18.23 5.49
C ALA A 340 -56.01 19.67 5.58
#